data_fef25aa6d04ea37bb126d750fdc9652d
#
_entry.id   fef25aa6d04ea37bb126d750fdc9652d
#
_cell.length_a   1.000
_cell.length_b   1.000
_cell.length_c   1.000
_cell.angle_alpha   90.00
_cell.angle_beta   90.00
_cell.angle_gamma   90.00
#
_symmetry.space_group_name_H-M   'P 1'
#
loop_
_entity.id
_entity.type
_entity.pdbx_description
1 polymer ?
#
loop_
_entity_poly.entity_id
_entity_poly.type
_entity_poly.pdbx_seq_one_letter_code
_entity_poly.pdbx_strand_id
1 'polypeptide(L)'
;MLKKLFLIIFSAAMPFAAKAQSFTVSGNAKTYAGDTLKLYVIDDYISKSESHIATAIVDKDGNFSFAGKISEILPAYIDLTVFKGHIFLQPGTKEEIILPEKQQITLQDKLNPYFKKTEFFIKTVNADNEDLNTLIPEFERYFNAAMTKVFYNTRGTSKAVTDSMENTINQKFTAKNPYFINYKKYRFALLDYTAYHRNKSDITEALFTGKDPLTTNPAYAELFDELFSNIFTSGQTSAITVKDLYLGVYDKSYNTLKKKMSAEPKVGNERLADYLILKGLRDSYYSDSFPKENLVAIADSISASSKDKNMRKIAAALSKKFTTLLCGFPPPEMILQDNSGEEYYFGKSSGKFIYLTFYNPNSYTANADIELLKQIHKEVPPEMMEIVTVFVGESRDAMKSFLKKDGEIKWKFLWYNFDNELLKKYNIRAFPMYYLINPEGNLSMNPAPSPQEDFAVKFSTVFRRWKNDQYRKQYRENQGIK
;
A
#
# COMPACT_ATOMS: atom_id res chain seq x y z
N MET A 1 60.97 -33.51 19.06
CA MET A 1 59.62 -33.61 18.41
C MET A 1 58.71 -32.61 19.09
N LEU A 2 58.56 -31.38 18.54
CA LEU A 2 57.67 -30.34 19.06
C LEU A 2 56.31 -30.46 18.37
N LYS A 3 55.26 -30.79 19.13
CA LYS A 3 53.86 -30.72 18.64
C LYS A 3 53.42 -29.26 18.68
N LYS A 4 53.19 -28.65 17.50
CA LYS A 4 52.55 -27.34 17.38
C LYS A 4 51.03 -27.53 17.57
N LEU A 5 50.51 -26.94 18.65
CA LEU A 5 49.07 -26.84 18.94
C LEU A 5 48.53 -25.65 18.14
N PHE A 6 47.70 -25.91 17.12
CA PHE A 6 46.97 -24.89 16.37
C PHE A 6 45.69 -24.55 17.16
N LEU A 7 45.67 -23.38 17.77
CA LEU A 7 44.46 -22.83 18.41
C LEU A 7 43.60 -22.18 17.36
N ILE A 8 42.51 -22.84 16.93
CA ILE A 8 41.48 -22.24 16.06
C ILE A 8 40.61 -21.38 16.93
N ILE A 9 40.74 -20.04 16.82
CA ILE A 9 39.83 -19.06 17.41
C ILE A 9 38.59 -19.01 16.55
N PHE A 10 37.53 -19.68 17.00
CA PHE A 10 36.21 -19.56 16.43
C PHE A 10 35.62 -18.22 16.89
N SER A 11 35.75 -17.16 16.11
CA SER A 11 35.02 -15.91 16.36
C SER A 11 33.57 -16.14 16.04
N ALA A 12 32.77 -16.48 17.04
CA ALA A 12 31.32 -16.46 16.93
C ALA A 12 30.87 -15.01 16.70
N ALA A 13 30.54 -14.67 15.47
CA ALA A 13 29.85 -13.45 15.17
C ALA A 13 28.43 -13.55 15.81
N MET A 14 28.29 -13.07 17.03
CA MET A 14 26.96 -12.87 17.62
C MET A 14 26.21 -11.88 16.75
N PRO A 15 24.98 -12.19 16.29
CA PRO A 15 24.16 -11.20 15.65
C PRO A 15 23.87 -10.11 16.68
N PHE A 16 24.40 -8.92 16.48
CA PHE A 16 23.99 -7.73 17.22
C PHE A 16 22.53 -7.46 16.88
N ALA A 17 21.61 -7.95 17.73
CA ALA A 17 20.24 -7.48 17.69
C ALA A 17 20.27 -5.98 18.02
N ALA A 18 20.03 -5.14 17.05
CA ALA A 18 19.96 -3.70 17.24
C ALA A 18 18.93 -3.41 18.34
N LYS A 19 19.40 -2.83 19.44
CA LYS A 19 18.55 -2.50 20.59
C LYS A 19 17.70 -1.28 20.21
N ALA A 20 16.38 -1.38 20.32
CA ALA A 20 15.50 -0.26 20.05
C ALA A 20 15.87 0.94 20.93
N GLN A 21 16.08 2.11 20.30
CA GLN A 21 16.41 3.37 20.95
C GLN A 21 15.24 4.35 20.84
N SER A 22 15.14 5.26 21.80
CA SER A 22 14.09 6.28 21.78
C SER A 22 14.38 7.33 20.70
N PHE A 23 13.33 7.80 20.03
CA PHE A 23 13.37 9.01 19.21
C PHE A 23 12.38 10.02 19.78
N THR A 24 12.61 11.31 19.50
CA THR A 24 11.67 12.39 19.76
C THR A 24 11.66 13.32 18.56
N VAL A 25 10.45 13.67 18.08
CA VAL A 25 10.23 14.69 17.06
C VAL A 25 9.29 15.74 17.64
N SER A 26 9.73 16.96 17.77
CA SER A 26 8.98 18.05 18.40
C SER A 26 8.99 19.30 17.53
N GLY A 27 8.11 20.26 17.83
CA GLY A 27 8.07 21.53 17.13
C GLY A 27 6.97 22.45 17.67
N ASN A 28 6.86 23.61 17.03
CA ASN A 28 5.78 24.56 17.31
C ASN A 28 4.99 24.83 16.02
N ALA A 29 3.67 24.65 16.09
CA ALA A 29 2.75 24.81 14.95
C ALA A 29 1.42 25.42 15.44
N LYS A 30 1.41 26.70 15.77
CA LYS A 30 0.26 27.43 16.35
C LYS A 30 -1.04 27.30 15.55
N THR A 31 -0.95 27.22 14.21
CA THR A 31 -2.12 27.09 13.35
C THR A 31 -2.84 25.75 13.49
N TYR A 32 -2.19 24.76 14.14
CA TYR A 32 -2.76 23.44 14.47
C TYR A 32 -3.18 23.32 15.94
N ALA A 33 -3.19 24.41 16.73
CA ALA A 33 -3.54 24.35 18.15
C ALA A 33 -4.88 23.62 18.37
N GLY A 34 -4.89 22.61 19.26
CA GLY A 34 -6.03 21.74 19.53
C GLY A 34 -6.17 20.52 18.57
N ASP A 35 -5.40 20.45 17.50
CA ASP A 35 -5.43 19.30 16.60
C ASP A 35 -4.62 18.10 17.15
N THR A 36 -4.96 16.95 16.66
CA THR A 36 -4.22 15.70 16.90
C THR A 36 -3.44 15.34 15.65
N LEU A 37 -2.11 15.42 15.73
CA LEU A 37 -1.20 15.01 14.66
C LEU A 37 -0.86 13.54 14.80
N LYS A 38 -0.72 12.84 13.65
CA LYS A 38 -0.37 11.42 13.61
C LYS A 38 0.90 11.21 12.81
N LEU A 39 1.81 10.40 13.37
CA LEU A 39 3.07 10.00 12.75
C LEU A 39 2.97 8.55 12.27
N TYR A 40 3.23 8.36 10.98
CA TYR A 40 3.23 7.06 10.34
C TYR A 40 4.61 6.70 9.82
N VAL A 41 4.95 5.42 9.81
CA VAL A 41 6.14 4.87 9.14
C VAL A 41 5.74 4.07 7.92
N ILE A 42 6.60 4.05 6.91
CA ILE A 42 6.49 3.18 5.76
C ILE A 42 7.16 1.85 6.14
N ASP A 43 6.35 0.80 6.30
CA ASP A 43 6.83 -0.51 6.76
C ASP A 43 7.69 -1.21 5.70
N ASP A 44 7.30 -1.11 4.43
CA ASP A 44 8.02 -1.66 3.27
C ASP A 44 7.53 -1.05 1.95
N TYR A 45 8.34 -1.19 0.91
CA TYR A 45 8.04 -0.67 -0.42
C TYR A 45 7.41 -1.69 -1.38
N ILE A 46 7.29 -2.97 -1.00
CA ILE A 46 6.57 -3.98 -1.79
C ILE A 46 5.08 -3.89 -1.52
N SER A 47 4.65 -4.08 -0.29
CA SER A 47 3.23 -3.95 0.07
C SER A 47 2.78 -2.50 0.13
N LYS A 48 3.72 -1.57 0.35
CA LYS A 48 3.46 -0.16 0.65
C LYS A 48 2.52 -0.03 1.86
N SER A 49 2.72 -0.89 2.86
CA SER A 49 2.01 -0.78 4.13
C SER A 49 2.61 0.34 4.98
N GLU A 50 1.75 0.95 5.77
CA GLU A 50 2.09 2.06 6.65
C GLU A 50 1.56 1.74 8.05
N SER A 51 2.35 2.03 9.07
CA SER A 51 1.99 1.82 10.48
C SER A 51 1.94 3.15 11.21
N HIS A 52 0.84 3.40 11.94
CA HIS A 52 0.76 4.51 12.89
C HIS A 52 1.62 4.18 14.11
N ILE A 53 2.58 5.03 14.45
CA ILE A 53 3.53 4.78 15.54
C ILE A 53 3.47 5.77 16.70
N ALA A 54 2.97 6.98 16.45
CA ALA A 54 2.84 7.99 17.51
C ALA A 54 1.75 9.01 17.18
N THR A 55 1.18 9.59 18.25
CA THR A 55 0.21 10.68 18.19
C THR A 55 0.69 11.82 19.05
N ALA A 56 0.55 13.06 18.58
CA ALA A 56 0.83 14.27 19.35
C ALA A 56 -0.39 15.20 19.31
N ILE A 57 -0.77 15.73 20.47
CA ILE A 57 -1.78 16.80 20.58
C ILE A 57 -1.03 18.11 20.58
N VAL A 58 -1.43 19.04 19.72
CA VAL A 58 -0.87 20.40 19.68
C VAL A 58 -1.49 21.21 20.80
N ASP A 59 -0.68 21.71 21.72
CA ASP A 59 -1.16 22.52 22.84
C ASP A 59 -1.62 23.93 22.40
N LYS A 60 -2.11 24.73 23.36
CA LYS A 60 -2.62 26.10 23.11
C LYS A 60 -1.54 27.05 22.59
N ASP A 61 -0.28 26.77 22.94
CA ASP A 61 0.88 27.59 22.54
C ASP A 61 1.47 27.10 21.21
N GLY A 62 0.92 25.99 20.67
CA GLY A 62 1.32 25.37 19.39
C GLY A 62 2.37 24.28 19.54
N ASN A 63 2.80 23.90 20.75
CA ASN A 63 3.83 22.90 20.93
C ASN A 63 3.27 21.48 20.75
N PHE A 64 4.05 20.62 20.13
CA PHE A 64 3.75 19.19 19.98
C PHE A 64 5.01 18.35 20.11
N SER A 65 4.85 17.08 20.47
CA SER A 65 5.96 16.13 20.55
C SER A 65 5.49 14.71 20.29
N PHE A 66 6.16 14.05 19.34
CA PHE A 66 6.08 12.60 19.12
C PHE A 66 7.24 11.94 19.83
N ALA A 67 7.01 10.80 20.45
CA ALA A 67 8.06 9.97 21.05
C ALA A 67 7.77 8.48 20.81
N GLY A 68 8.83 7.70 20.66
CA GLY A 68 8.72 6.27 20.43
C GLY A 68 10.06 5.58 20.52
N LYS A 69 10.11 4.29 20.14
CA LYS A 69 11.33 3.49 20.06
C LYS A 69 11.42 2.79 18.72
N ILE A 70 12.56 2.91 18.05
CA ILE A 70 12.87 2.26 16.78
C ILE A 70 14.27 1.64 16.85
N SER A 71 14.49 0.58 16.07
CA SER A 71 15.78 -0.13 16.00
C SER A 71 16.60 0.19 14.76
N GLU A 72 16.02 0.85 13.79
CA GLU A 72 16.63 1.22 12.51
C GLU A 72 16.08 2.55 12.02
N ILE A 73 16.73 3.12 11.00
CA ILE A 73 16.23 4.34 10.34
C ILE A 73 14.99 4.00 9.55
N LEU A 74 13.89 4.74 9.81
CA LEU A 74 12.61 4.52 9.17
C LEU A 74 12.16 5.77 8.40
N PRO A 75 11.81 5.64 7.11
CA PRO A 75 11.05 6.67 6.43
C PRO A 75 9.66 6.77 7.05
N ALA A 76 9.29 7.98 7.38
CA ALA A 76 8.05 8.29 8.07
C ALA A 76 7.37 9.52 7.47
N TYR A 77 6.16 9.80 7.89
CA TYR A 77 5.48 11.05 7.55
C TYR A 77 4.51 11.48 8.64
N ILE A 78 4.31 12.79 8.74
CA ILE A 78 3.24 13.39 9.54
C ILE A 78 2.06 13.66 8.60
N ASP A 79 0.89 13.15 9.00
CA ASP A 79 -0.35 13.37 8.25
C ASP A 79 -0.99 14.68 8.68
N LEU A 80 -1.00 15.64 7.75
CA LEU A 80 -1.58 16.96 7.93
C LEU A 80 -2.84 17.09 7.06
N THR A 81 -3.63 18.14 7.26
CA THR A 81 -4.94 18.32 6.58
C THR A 81 -4.85 18.17 5.06
N VAL A 82 -4.00 18.99 4.41
CA VAL A 82 -3.78 19.00 2.96
C VAL A 82 -2.36 18.62 2.57
N PHE A 83 -1.51 18.31 3.56
CA PHE A 83 -0.11 17.98 3.34
C PHE A 83 0.24 16.61 3.90
N LYS A 84 1.26 15.98 3.32
CA LYS A 84 1.96 14.82 3.85
C LYS A 84 3.43 15.16 3.99
N GLY A 85 3.87 15.42 5.22
CA GLY A 85 5.24 15.83 5.50
C GLY A 85 6.14 14.64 5.76
N HIS A 86 7.12 14.37 4.90
CA HIS A 86 8.07 13.27 5.02
C HIS A 86 9.23 13.59 5.93
N ILE A 87 9.66 12.60 6.70
CA ILE A 87 10.77 12.69 7.66
C ILE A 87 11.46 11.31 7.78
N PHE A 88 12.77 11.28 8.00
CA PHE A 88 13.50 10.08 8.37
C PHE A 88 13.70 10.05 9.88
N LEU A 89 13.13 9.04 10.54
CA LEU A 89 13.31 8.84 11.97
C LEU A 89 14.61 8.06 12.22
N GLN A 90 15.45 8.56 13.10
CA GLN A 90 16.73 7.93 13.45
C GLN A 90 16.72 7.46 14.91
N PRO A 91 17.22 6.24 15.21
CA PRO A 91 17.32 5.75 16.58
C PRO A 91 18.21 6.66 17.44
N GLY A 92 17.75 7.04 18.62
CA GLY A 92 18.52 7.84 19.58
C GLY A 92 18.48 9.34 19.34
N THR A 93 17.76 9.85 18.34
CA THR A 93 17.74 11.29 18.01
C THR A 93 16.61 12.06 18.68
N LYS A 94 16.83 13.36 18.84
CA LYS A 94 15.81 14.35 19.20
C LYS A 94 15.84 15.43 18.14
N GLU A 95 14.76 15.53 17.39
CA GLU A 95 14.65 16.47 16.28
C GLU A 95 13.60 17.51 16.56
N GLU A 96 13.90 18.75 16.27
CA GLU A 96 12.96 19.86 16.24
C GLU A 96 12.62 20.17 14.78
N ILE A 97 11.33 20.27 14.45
CA ILE A 97 10.84 20.40 13.09
C ILE A 97 9.95 21.60 12.90
N ILE A 98 9.85 22.07 11.65
CA ILE A 98 8.96 23.15 11.24
C ILE A 98 7.88 22.55 10.34
N LEU A 99 6.61 22.76 10.73
CA LEU A 99 5.45 22.41 9.90
C LEU A 99 4.96 23.65 9.12
N PRO A 100 4.38 23.44 7.92
CA PRO A 100 3.72 24.53 7.20
C PRO A 100 2.47 25.01 7.96
N GLU A 101 2.02 26.22 7.68
CA GLU A 101 0.75 26.70 8.23
C GLU A 101 -0.41 25.80 7.81
N LYS A 102 -1.35 25.58 8.72
CA LYS A 102 -2.53 24.76 8.47
C LYS A 102 -3.39 25.41 7.38
N GLN A 103 -3.65 24.64 6.34
CA GLN A 103 -4.60 25.00 5.30
C GLN A 103 -5.90 24.21 5.47
N GLN A 104 -7.01 24.88 5.21
CA GLN A 104 -8.31 24.21 5.23
C GLN A 104 -8.54 23.47 3.91
N ILE A 105 -9.03 22.24 4.02
CA ILE A 105 -9.50 21.50 2.85
C ILE A 105 -10.85 22.07 2.39
N THR A 106 -10.97 22.38 1.10
CA THR A 106 -12.22 22.91 0.55
C THR A 106 -13.31 21.83 0.54
N LEU A 107 -14.58 22.24 0.46
CA LEU A 107 -15.68 21.28 0.34
C LEU A 107 -15.55 20.44 -0.94
N GLN A 108 -15.12 21.06 -2.04
CA GLN A 108 -14.87 20.38 -3.29
C GLN A 108 -13.81 19.28 -3.14
N ASP A 109 -12.71 19.57 -2.44
CA ASP A 109 -11.64 18.60 -2.20
C ASP A 109 -12.09 17.49 -1.24
N LYS A 110 -12.90 17.80 -0.24
CA LYS A 110 -13.51 16.78 0.64
C LYS A 110 -14.40 15.79 -0.11
N LEU A 111 -15.10 16.25 -1.13
CA LEU A 111 -15.99 15.44 -1.96
C LEU A 111 -15.26 14.76 -3.14
N ASN A 112 -13.98 15.07 -3.35
CA ASN A 112 -13.17 14.56 -4.45
C ASN A 112 -12.46 13.26 -4.05
N PRO A 113 -12.85 12.09 -4.58
CA PRO A 113 -12.18 10.82 -4.28
C PRO A 113 -10.72 10.76 -4.79
N TYR A 114 -10.35 11.68 -5.68
CA TYR A 114 -8.98 11.80 -6.22
C TYR A 114 -8.13 12.83 -5.49
N PHE A 115 -8.65 13.46 -4.43
CA PHE A 115 -7.86 14.42 -3.68
C PHE A 115 -6.56 13.78 -3.17
N LYS A 116 -5.43 14.38 -3.52
CA LYS A 116 -4.10 13.97 -3.07
C LYS A 116 -3.50 15.10 -2.26
N LYS A 117 -3.01 14.75 -1.08
CA LYS A 117 -2.25 15.70 -0.25
C LYS A 117 -0.95 16.07 -0.95
N THR A 118 -0.53 17.32 -0.78
CA THR A 118 0.78 17.78 -1.27
C THR A 118 1.86 17.15 -0.39
N GLU A 119 2.80 16.45 -1.02
CA GLU A 119 3.92 15.79 -0.35
C GLU A 119 5.14 16.73 -0.32
N PHE A 120 5.82 16.79 0.83
CA PHE A 120 7.04 17.58 1.00
C PHE A 120 7.95 16.96 2.07
N PHE A 121 9.22 17.33 2.07
CA PHE A 121 10.13 16.96 3.17
C PHE A 121 10.09 18.01 4.26
N ILE A 122 9.92 17.55 5.50
CA ILE A 122 9.91 18.40 6.69
C ILE A 122 11.31 18.94 6.94
N LYS A 123 11.40 20.23 7.25
CA LYS A 123 12.66 20.87 7.64
C LYS A 123 12.92 20.66 9.12
N THR A 124 14.14 20.28 9.45
CA THR A 124 14.66 20.22 10.83
C THR A 124 15.31 21.55 11.21
N VAL A 125 15.17 21.93 12.49
CA VAL A 125 15.82 23.10 13.07
C VAL A 125 17.19 22.65 13.59
N ASN A 126 18.23 23.46 13.38
CA ASN A 126 19.58 23.20 13.85
C ASN A 126 20.15 21.83 13.41
N ALA A 127 19.82 21.41 12.20
CA ALA A 127 20.34 20.20 11.59
C ALA A 127 21.89 20.26 11.47
N ASP A 128 22.55 19.18 11.78
CA ASP A 128 23.97 19.02 11.54
C ASP A 128 24.24 18.52 10.09
N ASN A 129 25.51 18.43 9.72
CA ASN A 129 25.92 18.01 8.37
C ASN A 129 25.69 16.52 8.08
N GLU A 130 25.25 15.73 9.06
CA GLU A 130 24.94 14.30 8.95
C GLU A 130 23.43 14.02 9.08
N ASP A 131 22.60 15.07 9.24
CA ASP A 131 21.15 14.94 9.35
C ASP A 131 20.51 14.50 8.02
N LEU A 132 19.86 13.35 8.05
CA LEU A 132 19.21 12.75 6.87
C LEU A 132 18.05 13.61 6.34
N ASN A 133 17.37 14.35 7.20
CA ASN A 133 16.23 15.19 6.84
C ASN A 133 16.66 16.47 6.09
N THR A 134 17.93 16.81 6.16
CA THR A 134 18.57 17.86 5.35
C THR A 134 19.29 17.27 4.15
N LEU A 135 20.08 16.20 4.36
CA LEU A 135 20.93 15.60 3.33
C LEU A 135 20.12 15.03 2.17
N ILE A 136 19.10 14.20 2.46
CA ILE A 136 18.34 13.49 1.42
C ILE A 136 17.55 14.45 0.54
N PRO A 137 16.72 15.37 1.07
CA PRO A 137 15.99 16.31 0.22
C PRO A 137 16.88 17.18 -0.64
N GLU A 138 18.01 17.64 -0.09
CA GLU A 138 18.95 18.45 -0.85
C GLU A 138 19.66 17.62 -1.93
N PHE A 139 20.11 16.42 -1.62
CA PHE A 139 20.67 15.47 -2.58
C PHE A 139 19.67 15.18 -3.71
N GLU A 140 18.40 14.87 -3.38
CA GLU A 140 17.36 14.58 -4.36
C GLU A 140 17.16 15.74 -5.34
N ARG A 141 17.28 16.98 -4.91
CA ARG A 141 17.19 18.14 -5.79
C ARG A 141 18.29 18.12 -6.88
N TYR A 142 19.53 17.78 -6.53
CA TYR A 142 20.63 17.66 -7.49
C TYR A 142 20.50 16.40 -8.34
N PHE A 143 20.17 15.29 -7.72
CA PHE A 143 19.98 14.02 -8.40
C PHE A 143 18.85 14.08 -9.44
N ASN A 144 17.69 14.63 -9.09
CA ASN A 144 16.56 14.77 -10.01
C ASN A 144 16.88 15.72 -11.17
N ALA A 145 17.70 16.74 -10.96
CA ALA A 145 18.19 17.58 -12.05
C ALA A 145 19.10 16.79 -13.02
N ALA A 146 19.95 15.88 -12.51
CA ALA A 146 20.75 14.98 -13.33
C ALA A 146 19.91 13.98 -14.11
N MET A 147 18.95 13.31 -13.42
CA MET A 147 18.00 12.38 -14.04
C MET A 147 17.18 13.04 -15.16
N THR A 148 16.70 14.26 -14.92
CA THR A 148 15.97 15.04 -15.92
C THR A 148 16.81 15.26 -17.19
N LYS A 149 18.09 15.61 -17.04
CA LYS A 149 18.99 15.79 -18.19
C LYS A 149 19.20 14.49 -18.97
N VAL A 150 19.33 13.35 -18.27
CA VAL A 150 19.46 12.03 -18.91
C VAL A 150 18.18 11.68 -19.65
N PHE A 151 17.03 11.83 -19.01
CA PHE A 151 15.73 11.44 -19.55
C PHE A 151 15.35 12.22 -20.83
N TYR A 152 15.58 13.52 -20.84
CA TYR A 152 15.23 14.36 -21.99
C TYR A 152 16.31 14.38 -23.10
N ASN A 153 17.46 13.74 -22.89
CA ASN A 153 18.48 13.65 -23.91
C ASN A 153 18.23 12.47 -24.87
N THR A 154 17.41 12.70 -25.90
CA THR A 154 17.01 11.68 -26.89
C THR A 154 18.20 11.12 -27.71
N ARG A 155 19.37 11.78 -27.70
CA ARG A 155 20.61 11.33 -28.36
C ARG A 155 21.48 10.44 -27.47
N GLY A 156 21.00 10.16 -26.24
CA GLY A 156 21.76 9.48 -25.21
C GLY A 156 22.75 10.38 -24.49
N THR A 157 23.06 10.06 -23.26
CA THR A 157 24.02 10.79 -22.43
C THR A 157 25.31 9.98 -22.34
N SER A 158 26.47 10.57 -22.64
CA SER A 158 27.72 9.82 -22.56
C SER A 158 28.12 9.52 -21.12
N LYS A 159 28.88 8.43 -20.89
CA LYS A 159 29.36 8.05 -19.55
C LYS A 159 30.17 9.18 -18.91
N ALA A 160 31.00 9.91 -19.67
CA ALA A 160 31.78 11.05 -19.15
C ALA A 160 30.86 12.15 -18.55
N VAL A 161 29.69 12.36 -19.13
CA VAL A 161 28.73 13.36 -18.63
C VAL A 161 28.07 12.89 -17.34
N THR A 162 27.63 11.62 -17.26
CA THR A 162 27.07 11.07 -15.99
C THR A 162 28.11 11.01 -14.90
N ASP A 163 29.35 10.61 -15.20
CA ASP A 163 30.46 10.62 -14.23
C ASP A 163 30.74 12.02 -13.69
N SER A 164 30.70 13.04 -14.58
CA SER A 164 30.85 14.43 -14.17
C SER A 164 29.71 14.90 -13.25
N MET A 165 28.47 14.50 -13.55
CA MET A 165 27.32 14.77 -12.67
C MET A 165 27.47 14.10 -11.29
N GLU A 166 27.84 12.82 -11.26
CA GLU A 166 28.06 12.08 -10.01
C GLU A 166 29.19 12.70 -9.19
N ASN A 167 30.31 13.04 -9.83
CA ASN A 167 31.45 13.68 -9.15
C ASN A 167 31.05 15.03 -8.56
N THR A 168 30.31 15.85 -9.29
CA THR A 168 29.81 17.15 -8.80
C THR A 168 28.92 16.97 -7.57
N ILE A 169 28.01 16.00 -7.61
CA ILE A 169 27.13 15.68 -6.48
C ILE A 169 27.95 15.13 -5.30
N ASN A 170 28.88 14.23 -5.54
CA ASN A 170 29.71 13.63 -4.47
C ASN A 170 30.62 14.65 -3.79
N GLN A 171 31.16 15.63 -4.53
CA GLN A 171 31.93 16.72 -3.95
C GLN A 171 31.11 17.59 -3.00
N LYS A 172 29.82 17.78 -3.30
CA LYS A 172 28.92 18.55 -2.45
C LYS A 172 28.46 17.75 -1.22
N PHE A 173 28.21 16.46 -1.37
CA PHE A 173 27.62 15.59 -0.33
C PHE A 173 28.66 14.62 0.21
N THR A 174 29.48 15.09 1.14
CA THR A 174 30.63 14.36 1.74
C THR A 174 30.28 13.69 3.08
N ALA A 175 29.01 13.75 3.51
CA ALA A 175 28.54 13.17 4.75
C ALA A 175 28.90 11.67 4.86
N LYS A 176 29.24 11.22 6.07
CA LYS A 176 29.69 9.87 6.39
C LYS A 176 28.57 8.97 6.92
N ASN A 177 27.38 9.47 7.07
CA ASN A 177 26.23 8.69 7.53
C ASN A 177 26.06 7.42 6.65
N PRO A 178 26.12 6.21 7.21
CA PRO A 178 26.09 4.95 6.44
C PRO A 178 24.78 4.76 5.64
N TYR A 179 23.65 5.25 6.17
CA TYR A 179 22.38 5.19 5.48
C TYR A 179 22.40 6.08 4.22
N PHE A 180 22.92 7.29 4.35
CA PHE A 180 23.03 8.23 3.24
C PHE A 180 24.02 7.75 2.17
N ILE A 181 25.16 7.15 2.56
CA ILE A 181 26.10 6.53 1.63
C ILE A 181 25.42 5.43 0.80
N ASN A 182 24.65 4.55 1.46
CA ASN A 182 23.88 3.53 0.76
C ASN A 182 22.78 4.14 -0.10
N TYR A 183 22.08 5.16 0.39
CA TYR A 183 21.07 5.89 -0.37
C TYR A 183 21.62 6.41 -1.70
N LYS A 184 22.73 7.17 -1.66
CA LYS A 184 23.41 7.70 -2.87
C LYS A 184 23.82 6.59 -3.83
N LYS A 185 24.36 5.49 -3.31
CA LYS A 185 24.82 4.35 -4.11
C LYS A 185 23.70 3.75 -4.98
N TYR A 186 22.50 3.59 -4.44
CA TYR A 186 21.35 3.09 -5.21
C TYR A 186 20.82 4.13 -6.18
N ARG A 187 20.84 5.41 -5.84
CA ARG A 187 20.44 6.51 -6.73
C ARG A 187 21.39 6.61 -7.94
N PHE A 188 22.69 6.58 -7.74
CA PHE A 188 23.65 6.61 -8.84
C PHE A 188 23.59 5.37 -9.73
N ALA A 189 23.35 4.20 -9.14
CA ALA A 189 23.11 3.00 -9.94
C ALA A 189 21.84 3.11 -10.81
N LEU A 190 20.79 3.77 -10.32
CA LEU A 190 19.60 4.08 -11.10
C LEU A 190 19.93 5.07 -12.26
N LEU A 191 20.74 6.09 -12.02
CA LEU A 191 21.20 7.02 -13.05
C LEU A 191 21.96 6.27 -14.16
N ASP A 192 22.92 5.44 -13.79
CA ASP A 192 23.70 4.61 -14.72
C ASP A 192 22.82 3.65 -15.54
N TYR A 193 21.83 3.05 -14.90
CA TYR A 193 20.86 2.15 -15.57
C TYR A 193 20.01 2.91 -16.58
N THR A 194 19.45 4.05 -16.16
CA THR A 194 18.59 4.89 -17.00
C THR A 194 19.38 5.48 -18.19
N ALA A 195 20.66 5.77 -18.00
CA ALA A 195 21.55 6.26 -19.07
C ALA A 195 22.12 5.13 -19.94
N TYR A 196 21.74 3.87 -19.71
CA TYR A 196 22.27 2.68 -20.41
C TYR A 196 23.77 2.45 -20.27
N HIS A 197 24.42 2.96 -19.20
CA HIS A 197 25.83 2.77 -18.93
C HIS A 197 26.14 1.47 -18.18
N ARG A 198 25.16 0.97 -17.43
CA ARG A 198 25.24 -0.34 -16.76
C ARG A 198 23.98 -1.14 -17.05
N ASN A 199 24.18 -2.42 -17.38
CA ASN A 199 23.06 -3.31 -17.59
C ASN A 199 22.52 -3.88 -16.26
N LYS A 200 21.32 -4.44 -16.33
CA LYS A 200 20.64 -5.07 -15.18
C LYS A 200 21.52 -6.12 -14.49
N SER A 201 22.23 -6.95 -15.26
CA SER A 201 23.04 -8.06 -14.74
C SER A 201 24.16 -7.56 -13.84
N ASP A 202 24.93 -6.55 -14.31
CA ASP A 202 26.08 -6.00 -13.57
C ASP A 202 25.63 -5.29 -12.29
N ILE A 203 24.52 -4.56 -12.36
CA ILE A 203 23.95 -3.88 -11.19
C ILE A 203 23.43 -4.91 -10.18
N THR A 204 22.75 -5.95 -10.63
CA THR A 204 22.23 -7.00 -9.75
C THR A 204 23.37 -7.69 -9.01
N GLU A 205 24.44 -8.10 -9.71
CA GLU A 205 25.58 -8.73 -9.11
C GLU A 205 26.30 -7.83 -8.09
N ALA A 206 26.53 -6.57 -8.45
CA ALA A 206 27.24 -5.64 -7.58
C ALA A 206 26.44 -5.21 -6.34
N LEU A 207 25.10 -5.05 -6.45
CA LEU A 207 24.30 -4.38 -5.42
C LEU A 207 23.32 -5.28 -4.69
N PHE A 208 22.90 -6.40 -5.27
CA PHE A 208 21.81 -7.23 -4.73
C PHE A 208 22.27 -8.66 -4.41
N THR A 209 23.07 -9.30 -5.26
CA THR A 209 23.48 -10.70 -5.11
C THR A 209 24.07 -11.00 -3.74
N GLY A 210 23.49 -11.97 -3.05
CA GLY A 210 23.94 -12.41 -1.72
C GLY A 210 23.72 -11.40 -0.58
N LYS A 211 23.07 -10.26 -0.86
CA LYS A 211 22.81 -9.22 0.15
C LYS A 211 21.38 -9.24 0.62
N ASP A 212 21.18 -8.88 1.87
CA ASP A 212 19.84 -8.74 2.44
C ASP A 212 19.10 -7.54 1.85
N PRO A 213 17.80 -7.67 1.56
CA PRO A 213 16.98 -6.57 1.09
C PRO A 213 16.88 -5.44 2.10
N LEU A 214 17.07 -4.20 1.64
CA LEU A 214 16.86 -2.99 2.45
C LEU A 214 15.41 -2.53 2.32
N THR A 215 14.51 -3.23 3.00
CA THR A 215 13.05 -3.12 2.80
C THR A 215 12.47 -1.73 3.14
N THR A 216 13.20 -0.93 3.94
CA THR A 216 12.81 0.42 4.38
C THR A 216 13.60 1.54 3.68
N ASN A 217 14.51 1.22 2.75
CA ASN A 217 15.30 2.23 2.03
C ASN A 217 14.63 2.58 0.69
N PRO A 218 14.14 3.83 0.50
CA PRO A 218 13.41 4.20 -0.71
C PRO A 218 14.27 4.15 -1.99
N ALA A 219 15.55 4.51 -1.93
CA ALA A 219 16.45 4.46 -3.09
C ALA A 219 16.75 3.02 -3.53
N TYR A 220 16.92 2.11 -2.56
CA TYR A 220 17.00 0.67 -2.84
C TYR A 220 15.72 0.16 -3.51
N ALA A 221 14.57 0.54 -2.95
CA ALA A 221 13.28 0.08 -3.42
C ALA A 221 12.99 0.55 -4.86
N GLU A 222 13.31 1.79 -5.20
CA GLU A 222 13.10 2.32 -6.54
C GLU A 222 13.96 1.60 -7.58
N LEU A 223 15.26 1.43 -7.32
CA LEU A 223 16.15 0.66 -8.20
C LEU A 223 15.71 -0.80 -8.31
N PHE A 224 15.32 -1.41 -7.20
CA PHE A 224 14.82 -2.79 -7.17
C PHE A 224 13.54 -2.93 -8.00
N ASP A 225 12.63 -1.98 -7.89
CA ASP A 225 11.36 -1.95 -8.62
C ASP A 225 11.59 -1.90 -10.13
N GLU A 226 12.52 -1.06 -10.55
CA GLU A 226 12.89 -0.89 -11.96
C GLU A 226 13.57 -2.15 -12.53
N LEU A 227 14.58 -2.66 -11.83
CA LEU A 227 15.35 -3.82 -12.30
C LEU A 227 14.53 -5.12 -12.33
N PHE A 228 13.64 -5.33 -11.37
CA PHE A 228 12.90 -6.58 -11.20
C PHE A 228 11.41 -6.46 -11.53
N SER A 229 11.04 -5.50 -12.39
CA SER A 229 9.66 -5.36 -12.88
C SER A 229 9.19 -6.62 -13.59
N ASN A 230 7.95 -7.04 -13.33
CA ASN A 230 7.27 -8.17 -13.99
C ASN A 230 8.08 -9.48 -13.98
N ILE A 231 8.77 -9.77 -12.89
CA ILE A 231 9.71 -10.90 -12.80
C ILE A 231 9.07 -12.27 -13.13
N PHE A 232 7.78 -12.48 -12.88
CA PHE A 232 7.10 -13.74 -13.17
C PHE A 232 6.74 -13.92 -14.64
N THR A 233 6.69 -12.84 -15.42
CA THR A 233 6.28 -12.87 -16.83
C THR A 233 7.43 -12.57 -17.79
N SER A 234 8.46 -11.85 -17.33
CA SER A 234 9.60 -11.47 -18.15
C SER A 234 10.97 -11.81 -17.55
N GLY A 235 10.99 -12.35 -16.33
CA GLY A 235 12.20 -12.60 -15.55
C GLY A 235 12.96 -13.85 -15.98
N GLN A 236 13.37 -13.95 -17.24
CA GLN A 236 14.26 -15.04 -17.68
C GLN A 236 15.67 -14.84 -17.16
N THR A 237 16.24 -15.91 -16.63
CA THR A 237 17.63 -15.99 -16.18
C THR A 237 18.24 -17.30 -16.66
N SER A 238 19.53 -17.53 -16.37
CA SER A 238 20.21 -18.76 -16.74
C SER A 238 19.64 -20.01 -16.05
N ALA A 239 19.09 -19.87 -14.84
CA ALA A 239 18.61 -20.98 -14.02
C ALA A 239 17.09 -21.04 -13.91
N ILE A 240 16.37 -19.96 -14.26
CA ILE A 240 14.93 -19.84 -14.11
C ILE A 240 14.31 -19.53 -15.46
N THR A 241 13.34 -20.34 -15.88
CA THR A 241 12.51 -20.04 -17.05
C THR A 241 11.20 -19.40 -16.62
N VAL A 242 10.59 -18.60 -17.50
CA VAL A 242 9.23 -18.07 -17.28
C VAL A 242 8.25 -19.21 -17.01
N LYS A 243 8.44 -20.39 -17.65
CA LYS A 243 7.63 -21.59 -17.42
C LYS A 243 7.74 -22.09 -15.98
N ASP A 244 8.94 -22.11 -15.39
CA ASP A 244 9.13 -22.53 -13.99
C ASP A 244 8.37 -21.66 -13.01
N LEU A 245 8.42 -20.33 -13.23
CA LEU A 245 7.70 -19.35 -12.40
C LEU A 245 6.19 -19.47 -12.60
N TYR A 246 5.76 -19.62 -13.85
CA TYR A 246 4.36 -19.79 -14.19
C TYR A 246 3.76 -21.03 -13.51
N LEU A 247 4.43 -22.18 -13.60
CA LEU A 247 3.99 -23.43 -12.95
C LEU A 247 3.97 -23.27 -11.41
N GLY A 248 5.00 -22.65 -10.82
CA GLY A 248 5.02 -22.38 -9.38
C GLY A 248 3.83 -21.56 -8.89
N VAL A 249 3.40 -20.57 -9.67
CA VAL A 249 2.20 -19.76 -9.35
C VAL A 249 0.93 -20.58 -9.59
N TYR A 250 0.84 -21.33 -10.67
CA TYR A 250 -0.34 -22.14 -10.98
C TYR A 250 -0.60 -23.23 -9.93
N ASP A 251 0.48 -23.87 -9.47
CA ASP A 251 0.44 -24.89 -8.42
C ASP A 251 0.31 -24.30 -7.00
N LYS A 252 0.22 -22.99 -6.87
CA LYS A 252 0.17 -22.27 -5.56
C LYS A 252 1.34 -22.63 -4.65
N SER A 253 2.49 -22.96 -5.22
CA SER A 253 3.63 -23.54 -4.50
C SER A 253 4.73 -22.52 -4.21
N TYR A 254 4.65 -21.91 -3.02
CA TYR A 254 5.75 -21.07 -2.49
C TYR A 254 7.10 -21.84 -2.48
N ASN A 255 7.10 -23.10 -2.06
CA ASN A 255 8.33 -23.89 -1.97
C ASN A 255 8.99 -24.08 -3.34
N THR A 256 8.20 -24.32 -4.39
CA THR A 256 8.71 -24.43 -5.77
C THR A 256 9.32 -23.11 -6.22
N LEU A 257 8.61 -21.99 -6.03
CA LEU A 257 9.12 -20.66 -6.36
C LEU A 257 10.41 -20.34 -5.59
N LYS A 258 10.43 -20.60 -4.28
CA LYS A 258 11.60 -20.36 -3.44
C LYS A 258 12.80 -21.19 -3.88
N LYS A 259 12.61 -22.49 -4.13
CA LYS A 259 13.66 -23.38 -4.62
C LYS A 259 14.26 -22.88 -5.93
N LYS A 260 13.42 -22.46 -6.86
CA LYS A 260 13.87 -21.93 -8.17
C LYS A 260 14.60 -20.61 -8.02
N MET A 261 14.02 -19.64 -7.29
CA MET A 261 14.66 -18.33 -7.04
C MET A 261 16.00 -18.46 -6.31
N SER A 262 16.08 -19.33 -5.30
CA SER A 262 17.33 -19.53 -4.56
C SER A 262 18.41 -20.26 -5.36
N ALA A 263 18.03 -21.02 -6.39
CA ALA A 263 18.97 -21.68 -7.31
C ALA A 263 19.59 -20.71 -8.33
N GLU A 264 19.05 -19.51 -8.47
CA GLU A 264 19.61 -18.50 -9.37
C GLU A 264 20.89 -17.90 -8.76
N PRO A 265 22.04 -18.03 -9.44
CA PRO A 265 23.34 -17.57 -8.90
C PRO A 265 23.36 -16.10 -8.50
N LYS A 266 22.58 -15.26 -9.21
CA LYS A 266 22.49 -13.83 -8.94
C LYS A 266 21.57 -13.45 -7.79
N VAL A 267 20.87 -14.41 -7.20
CA VAL A 267 20.07 -14.18 -5.99
C VAL A 267 20.95 -14.38 -4.75
N GLY A 268 21.60 -15.52 -4.60
CA GLY A 268 22.65 -15.75 -3.60
C GLY A 268 22.19 -15.87 -2.15
N ASN A 269 20.93 -15.56 -1.78
CA ASN A 269 20.39 -15.81 -0.45
C ASN A 269 18.87 -15.99 -0.41
N GLU A 270 18.35 -16.62 0.65
CA GLU A 270 16.92 -16.93 0.81
C GLU A 270 16.05 -15.68 1.04
N ARG A 271 16.56 -14.64 1.67
CA ARG A 271 15.81 -13.39 1.95
C ARG A 271 15.56 -12.61 0.67
N LEU A 272 16.57 -12.52 -0.20
CA LEU A 272 16.42 -11.88 -1.50
C LEU A 272 15.47 -12.70 -2.39
N ALA A 273 15.53 -14.04 -2.33
CA ALA A 273 14.59 -14.90 -3.06
C ALA A 273 13.14 -14.65 -2.62
N ASP A 274 12.86 -14.60 -1.32
CA ASP A 274 11.54 -14.27 -0.79
C ASP A 274 11.08 -12.87 -1.23
N TYR A 275 11.98 -11.88 -1.20
CA TYR A 275 11.65 -10.50 -1.58
C TYR A 275 11.34 -10.37 -3.08
N LEU A 276 12.07 -11.10 -3.94
CA LEU A 276 11.78 -11.20 -5.38
C LEU A 276 10.43 -11.89 -5.65
N ILE A 277 10.10 -12.94 -4.90
CA ILE A 277 8.79 -13.60 -5.02
C ILE A 277 7.67 -12.61 -4.63
N LEU A 278 7.80 -11.91 -3.50
CA LEU A 278 6.83 -10.92 -3.06
C LEU A 278 6.65 -9.79 -4.09
N LYS A 279 7.75 -9.33 -4.72
CA LYS A 279 7.70 -8.39 -5.84
C LYS A 279 6.92 -8.96 -7.03
N GLY A 280 7.21 -10.20 -7.40
CA GLY A 280 6.52 -10.89 -8.49
C GLY A 280 5.02 -11.04 -8.23
N LEU A 281 4.62 -11.39 -7.00
CA LEU A 281 3.21 -11.45 -6.59
C LEU A 281 2.53 -10.09 -6.74
N ARG A 282 3.17 -9.01 -6.24
CA ARG A 282 2.63 -7.64 -6.33
C ARG A 282 2.39 -7.23 -7.78
N ASP A 283 3.40 -7.40 -8.63
CA ASP A 283 3.31 -6.97 -10.03
C ASP A 283 2.27 -7.79 -10.80
N SER A 284 2.21 -9.10 -10.54
CA SER A 284 1.29 -10.02 -11.20
C SER A 284 -0.16 -9.85 -10.77
N TYR A 285 -0.43 -9.35 -9.56
CA TYR A 285 -1.79 -9.17 -9.06
C TYR A 285 -2.61 -8.17 -9.89
N TYR A 286 -1.96 -7.15 -10.44
CA TYR A 286 -2.60 -6.12 -11.25
C TYR A 286 -2.55 -6.43 -12.75
N SER A 287 -2.04 -7.60 -13.13
CA SER A 287 -2.08 -8.14 -14.48
C SER A 287 -3.08 -9.29 -14.56
N ASP A 288 -3.58 -9.59 -15.74
CA ASP A 288 -4.46 -10.75 -15.96
C ASP A 288 -3.68 -12.06 -16.24
N SER A 289 -2.37 -12.07 -15.91
CA SER A 289 -1.48 -13.19 -16.21
C SER A 289 -1.70 -14.41 -15.33
N PHE A 290 -2.25 -14.22 -14.13
CA PHE A 290 -2.43 -15.29 -13.14
C PHE A 290 -3.76 -15.16 -12.40
N PRO A 291 -4.37 -16.30 -11.98
CA PRO A 291 -5.52 -16.28 -11.08
C PRO A 291 -5.15 -15.59 -9.75
N LYS A 292 -5.93 -14.60 -9.35
CA LYS A 292 -5.65 -13.78 -8.15
C LYS A 292 -5.62 -14.60 -6.87
N GLU A 293 -6.47 -15.63 -6.79
CA GLU A 293 -6.55 -16.57 -5.66
C GLU A 293 -5.24 -17.37 -5.48
N ASN A 294 -4.50 -17.63 -6.59
CA ASN A 294 -3.22 -18.31 -6.50
C ASN A 294 -2.15 -17.40 -5.90
N LEU A 295 -2.14 -16.12 -6.29
CA LEU A 295 -1.22 -15.13 -5.75
C LEU A 295 -1.47 -14.89 -4.25
N VAL A 296 -2.75 -14.83 -3.84
CA VAL A 296 -3.14 -14.75 -2.42
C VAL A 296 -2.63 -15.98 -1.66
N ALA A 297 -2.90 -17.19 -2.16
CA ALA A 297 -2.48 -18.43 -1.50
C ALA A 297 -0.95 -18.53 -1.31
N ILE A 298 -0.16 -18.01 -2.27
CA ILE A 298 1.30 -17.96 -2.13
C ILE A 298 1.71 -16.91 -1.10
N ALA A 299 1.10 -15.72 -1.09
CA ALA A 299 1.36 -14.71 -0.08
C ALA A 299 1.06 -15.22 1.33
N ASP A 300 -0.07 -15.93 1.51
CA ASP A 300 -0.44 -16.57 2.78
C ASP A 300 0.59 -17.63 3.19
N SER A 301 1.06 -18.44 2.24
CA SER A 301 2.09 -19.45 2.48
C SER A 301 3.41 -18.82 2.95
N ILE A 302 3.84 -17.69 2.36
CA ILE A 302 5.03 -16.95 2.79
C ILE A 302 4.81 -16.37 4.19
N SER A 303 3.64 -15.77 4.42
CA SER A 303 3.29 -15.20 5.74
C SER A 303 3.34 -16.24 6.86
N ALA A 304 2.89 -17.47 6.57
CA ALA A 304 2.87 -18.57 7.54
C ALA A 304 4.24 -19.23 7.74
N SER A 305 5.06 -19.38 6.70
CA SER A 305 6.19 -20.31 6.69
C SER A 305 7.57 -19.71 6.39
N SER A 306 7.69 -18.46 5.93
CA SER A 306 9.01 -17.85 5.74
C SER A 306 9.78 -17.77 7.06
N LYS A 307 11.07 -18.10 7.05
CA LYS A 307 11.95 -18.00 8.22
C LYS A 307 12.18 -16.55 8.63
N ASP A 308 12.07 -15.61 7.68
CA ASP A 308 12.30 -14.19 7.93
C ASP A 308 11.03 -13.48 8.40
N LYS A 309 11.10 -12.81 9.55
CA LYS A 309 9.96 -12.10 10.16
C LYS A 309 9.47 -10.94 9.29
N ASN A 310 10.38 -10.23 8.62
CA ASN A 310 10.01 -9.10 7.78
C ASN A 310 9.29 -9.60 6.52
N MET A 311 9.79 -10.67 5.89
CA MET A 311 9.13 -11.28 4.74
C MET A 311 7.73 -11.78 5.09
N ARG A 312 7.54 -12.37 6.29
CA ARG A 312 6.19 -12.73 6.78
C ARG A 312 5.26 -11.53 6.91
N LYS A 313 5.76 -10.40 7.45
CA LYS A 313 4.96 -9.17 7.59
C LYS A 313 4.56 -8.60 6.22
N ILE A 314 5.52 -8.49 5.30
CA ILE A 314 5.28 -8.00 3.94
C ILE A 314 4.25 -8.89 3.22
N ALA A 315 4.40 -10.21 3.33
CA ALA A 315 3.47 -11.18 2.74
C ALA A 315 2.06 -11.04 3.31
N ALA A 316 1.92 -10.91 4.63
CA ALA A 316 0.62 -10.69 5.29
C ALA A 316 -0.04 -9.38 4.82
N ALA A 317 0.75 -8.30 4.72
CA ALA A 317 0.27 -7.01 4.23
C ALA A 317 -0.17 -7.08 2.75
N LEU A 318 0.58 -7.80 1.91
CA LEU A 318 0.20 -8.06 0.52
C LEU A 318 -1.08 -8.88 0.42
N SER A 319 -1.19 -9.99 1.16
CA SER A 319 -2.39 -10.83 1.17
C SER A 319 -3.63 -10.01 1.58
N LYS A 320 -3.52 -9.23 2.65
CA LYS A 320 -4.58 -8.32 3.07
C LYS A 320 -4.96 -7.32 1.96
N LYS A 321 -3.97 -6.76 1.27
CA LYS A 321 -4.19 -5.81 0.17
C LYS A 321 -4.85 -6.49 -1.03
N PHE A 322 -4.42 -7.70 -1.37
CA PHE A 322 -4.97 -8.49 -2.47
C PHE A 322 -6.41 -8.91 -2.21
N THR A 323 -6.74 -9.28 -0.98
CA THR A 323 -8.09 -9.69 -0.61
C THR A 323 -9.05 -8.51 -0.43
N THR A 324 -8.52 -7.29 -0.25
CA THR A 324 -9.36 -6.08 -0.24
C THR A 324 -10.08 -5.92 -1.58
N LEU A 325 -11.40 -5.90 -1.56
CA LEU A 325 -12.27 -5.83 -2.74
C LEU A 325 -12.12 -7.00 -3.75
N LEU A 326 -11.56 -8.13 -3.35
CA LEU A 326 -11.56 -9.35 -4.15
C LEU A 326 -12.88 -10.12 -3.93
N CYS A 327 -13.56 -10.52 -5.01
CA CYS A 327 -14.75 -11.37 -4.90
C CYS A 327 -14.43 -12.67 -4.14
N GLY A 328 -15.32 -13.11 -3.27
CA GLY A 328 -15.12 -14.23 -2.35
C GLY A 328 -14.55 -13.83 -0.98
N PHE A 329 -14.13 -12.58 -0.80
CA PHE A 329 -13.63 -12.04 0.47
C PHE A 329 -14.53 -10.93 1.02
N PRO A 330 -14.49 -10.66 2.34
CA PRO A 330 -15.25 -9.58 2.93
C PRO A 330 -14.85 -8.20 2.37
N PRO A 331 -15.81 -7.28 2.12
CA PRO A 331 -15.50 -5.90 1.80
C PRO A 331 -14.86 -5.18 2.99
N PRO A 332 -14.23 -4.01 2.79
CA PRO A 332 -13.76 -3.16 3.88
C PRO A 332 -14.89 -2.85 4.88
N GLU A 333 -14.59 -3.00 6.16
CA GLU A 333 -15.52 -2.61 7.22
C GLU A 333 -15.74 -1.12 7.24
N MET A 334 -16.98 -0.70 7.55
CA MET A 334 -17.33 0.70 7.77
C MET A 334 -18.38 0.84 8.87
N ILE A 335 -18.28 1.93 9.61
CA ILE A 335 -19.29 2.36 10.59
C ILE A 335 -19.72 3.75 10.18
N LEU A 336 -20.96 3.90 9.76
CA LEU A 336 -21.51 5.16 9.28
C LEU A 336 -22.84 5.44 9.96
N GLN A 337 -23.21 6.72 10.04
CA GLN A 337 -24.50 7.11 10.58
C GLN A 337 -25.57 7.14 9.49
N ASP A 338 -26.73 6.61 9.79
CA ASP A 338 -27.89 6.70 8.93
C ASP A 338 -28.60 8.08 9.06
N ASN A 339 -29.73 8.23 8.39
CA ASN A 339 -30.53 9.46 8.41
C ASN A 339 -31.14 9.78 9.78
N SER A 340 -31.32 8.79 10.66
CA SER A 340 -31.75 9.01 12.07
C SER A 340 -30.60 9.44 12.95
N GLY A 341 -29.37 9.11 12.59
CA GLY A 341 -28.13 9.32 13.37
C GLY A 341 -27.68 8.06 14.10
N GLU A 342 -28.36 6.94 13.87
CA GLU A 342 -27.94 5.63 14.38
C GLU A 342 -26.73 5.12 13.61
N GLU A 343 -25.80 4.49 14.33
CA GLU A 343 -24.64 3.87 13.71
C GLU A 343 -25.04 2.54 13.03
N TYR A 344 -24.64 2.42 11.79
CA TYR A 344 -24.78 1.21 11.00
C TYR A 344 -23.39 0.59 10.79
N TYR A 345 -23.21 -0.61 11.31
CA TYR A 345 -21.99 -1.38 11.10
C TYR A 345 -22.13 -2.25 9.86
N PHE A 346 -21.26 -2.02 8.89
CA PHE A 346 -21.16 -2.77 7.66
C PHE A 346 -19.89 -3.63 7.66
N GLY A 347 -20.03 -4.95 7.50
CA GLY A 347 -18.89 -5.88 7.52
C GLY A 347 -19.20 -7.23 8.17
N LYS A 348 -20.47 -7.43 8.63
CA LYS A 348 -20.94 -8.73 9.12
C LYS A 348 -21.94 -9.34 8.15
N SER A 349 -22.06 -10.67 8.18
CA SER A 349 -23.10 -11.40 7.48
C SER A 349 -24.49 -10.86 7.89
N SER A 350 -25.28 -10.45 6.88
CA SER A 350 -26.67 -9.98 7.09
C SER A 350 -27.69 -11.10 6.86
N GLY A 351 -27.25 -12.27 6.36
CA GLY A 351 -28.13 -13.36 5.96
C GLY A 351 -28.86 -13.13 4.65
N LYS A 352 -28.65 -11.99 3.99
CA LYS A 352 -29.22 -11.61 2.69
C LYS A 352 -28.18 -10.92 1.82
N PHE A 353 -28.45 -10.81 0.54
CA PHE A 353 -27.59 -10.01 -0.34
C PHE A 353 -27.67 -8.53 0.01
N ILE A 354 -26.56 -7.80 -0.16
CA ILE A 354 -26.54 -6.34 -0.03
C ILE A 354 -26.06 -5.77 -1.35
N TYR A 355 -26.92 -4.95 -1.98
CA TYR A 355 -26.55 -4.12 -3.11
C TYR A 355 -26.13 -2.75 -2.60
N LEU A 356 -24.80 -2.60 -2.42
CA LEU A 356 -24.17 -1.40 -1.87
C LEU A 356 -23.87 -0.43 -3.00
N THR A 357 -24.29 0.83 -2.85
CA THR A 357 -23.94 1.91 -3.78
C THR A 357 -23.29 3.08 -3.07
N PHE A 358 -22.26 3.67 -3.71
CA PHE A 358 -21.72 4.98 -3.36
C PHE A 358 -22.33 6.01 -4.30
N TYR A 359 -23.10 6.92 -3.71
CA TYR A 359 -23.94 7.88 -4.42
C TYR A 359 -23.49 9.31 -4.12
N ASN A 360 -23.33 10.13 -5.17
CA ASN A 360 -23.09 11.57 -5.03
C ASN A 360 -24.27 12.34 -5.66
N PRO A 361 -24.93 13.24 -4.91
CA PRO A 361 -26.11 13.97 -5.40
C PRO A 361 -25.81 14.91 -6.59
N ASN A 362 -24.54 15.27 -6.79
CA ASN A 362 -24.12 16.11 -7.92
C ASN A 362 -23.82 15.30 -9.20
N SER A 363 -23.91 13.96 -9.14
CA SER A 363 -23.72 13.09 -10.31
C SER A 363 -25.05 12.91 -11.05
N TYR A 364 -25.08 13.28 -12.33
CA TYR A 364 -26.25 13.09 -13.19
C TYR A 364 -26.64 11.61 -13.32
N THR A 365 -25.65 10.74 -13.56
CA THR A 365 -25.88 9.28 -13.67
C THR A 365 -26.36 8.68 -12.36
N ALA A 366 -25.82 9.10 -11.22
CA ALA A 366 -26.27 8.62 -9.92
C ALA A 366 -27.76 8.98 -9.67
N ASN A 367 -28.18 10.20 -10.05
CA ASN A 367 -29.57 10.62 -9.92
C ASN A 367 -30.51 9.84 -10.85
N ALA A 368 -30.09 9.54 -12.08
CA ALA A 368 -30.88 8.71 -13.00
C ALA A 368 -31.07 7.28 -12.48
N ASP A 369 -30.06 6.72 -11.80
CA ASP A 369 -30.12 5.37 -11.24
C ASP A 369 -31.07 5.25 -10.04
N ILE A 370 -31.37 6.34 -9.32
CA ILE A 370 -32.29 6.30 -8.16
C ILE A 370 -33.67 5.79 -8.56
N GLU A 371 -34.19 6.19 -9.70
CA GLU A 371 -35.52 5.73 -10.18
C GLU A 371 -35.53 4.23 -10.46
N LEU A 372 -34.45 3.71 -11.03
CA LEU A 372 -34.30 2.28 -11.29
C LEU A 372 -34.09 1.49 -9.98
N LEU A 373 -33.37 2.07 -9.01
CA LEU A 373 -33.20 1.47 -7.67
C LEU A 373 -34.55 1.37 -6.93
N LYS A 374 -35.48 2.33 -7.10
CA LYS A 374 -36.85 2.23 -6.57
C LYS A 374 -37.61 1.05 -7.17
N GLN A 375 -37.43 0.80 -8.47
CA GLN A 375 -38.04 -0.36 -9.12
C GLN A 375 -37.47 -1.66 -8.58
N ILE A 376 -36.13 -1.78 -8.50
CA ILE A 376 -35.45 -2.94 -7.95
C ILE A 376 -35.90 -3.20 -6.49
N HIS A 377 -36.03 -2.13 -5.70
CA HIS A 377 -36.48 -2.25 -4.32
C HIS A 377 -37.93 -2.76 -4.17
N LYS A 378 -38.80 -2.43 -5.12
CA LYS A 378 -40.19 -2.92 -5.17
C LYS A 378 -40.27 -4.37 -5.67
N GLU A 379 -39.41 -4.76 -6.60
CA GLU A 379 -39.47 -6.07 -7.30
C GLU A 379 -38.71 -7.18 -6.52
N VAL A 380 -37.65 -6.85 -5.81
CA VAL A 380 -36.82 -7.83 -5.09
C VAL A 380 -37.26 -7.91 -3.63
N PRO A 381 -37.65 -9.11 -3.15
CA PRO A 381 -38.06 -9.29 -1.76
C PRO A 381 -36.98 -8.84 -0.76
N PRO A 382 -37.34 -8.11 0.31
CA PRO A 382 -36.38 -7.56 1.27
C PRO A 382 -35.64 -8.62 2.09
N GLU A 383 -36.15 -9.85 2.16
CA GLU A 383 -35.47 -11.01 2.74
C GLU A 383 -34.39 -11.57 1.80
N MET A 384 -34.46 -11.30 0.50
CA MET A 384 -33.47 -11.75 -0.49
C MET A 384 -32.33 -10.74 -0.62
N MET A 385 -32.65 -9.46 -0.74
CA MET A 385 -31.67 -8.41 -0.96
C MET A 385 -32.08 -7.10 -0.28
N GLU A 386 -31.10 -6.44 0.28
CA GLU A 386 -31.19 -5.09 0.82
C GLU A 386 -30.35 -4.12 -0.05
N ILE A 387 -30.90 -2.93 -0.32
CA ILE A 387 -30.13 -1.84 -0.90
C ILE A 387 -29.56 -0.99 0.24
N VAL A 388 -28.28 -0.66 0.17
CA VAL A 388 -27.61 0.25 1.10
C VAL A 388 -26.89 1.30 0.28
N THR A 389 -27.16 2.58 0.55
CA THR A 389 -26.55 3.71 -0.16
C THR A 389 -25.66 4.50 0.78
N VAL A 390 -24.37 4.62 0.43
CA VAL A 390 -23.44 5.56 1.06
C VAL A 390 -23.56 6.90 0.34
N PHE A 391 -24.14 7.88 1.02
CA PHE A 391 -24.34 9.23 0.51
C PHE A 391 -23.06 10.05 0.67
N VAL A 392 -22.41 10.34 -0.45
CA VAL A 392 -21.18 11.16 -0.54
C VAL A 392 -21.60 12.59 -0.88
N GLY A 393 -22.05 13.31 0.12
CA GLY A 393 -22.56 14.68 0.01
C GLY A 393 -22.08 15.55 1.16
N GLU A 394 -22.49 16.82 1.13
CA GLU A 394 -21.96 17.89 1.95
C GLU A 394 -22.22 17.73 3.45
N SER A 395 -23.33 17.08 3.82
CA SER A 395 -23.69 16.89 5.22
C SER A 395 -24.77 15.81 5.39
N ARG A 396 -24.97 15.35 6.62
CA ARG A 396 -26.10 14.49 6.96
C ARG A 396 -27.45 15.19 6.75
N ASP A 397 -27.53 16.49 6.98
CA ASP A 397 -28.75 17.26 6.77
C ASP A 397 -29.08 17.40 5.26
N ALA A 398 -28.08 17.52 4.41
CA ALA A 398 -28.26 17.42 2.95
C ALA A 398 -28.83 16.06 2.55
N MET A 399 -28.36 14.97 3.14
CA MET A 399 -28.92 13.63 2.94
C MET A 399 -30.38 13.54 3.39
N LYS A 400 -30.73 14.06 4.59
CA LYS A 400 -32.11 14.11 5.10
C LYS A 400 -33.02 14.90 4.19
N SER A 401 -32.55 16.05 3.70
CA SER A 401 -33.31 16.91 2.78
C SER A 401 -33.56 16.21 1.44
N PHE A 402 -32.55 15.50 0.92
CA PHE A 402 -32.68 14.69 -0.29
C PHE A 402 -33.76 13.60 -0.13
N LEU A 403 -33.71 12.83 0.97
CA LEU A 403 -34.68 11.77 1.26
C LEU A 403 -36.11 12.31 1.47
N LYS A 404 -36.23 13.47 2.14
CA LYS A 404 -37.53 14.12 2.36
C LYS A 404 -38.14 14.61 1.05
N LYS A 405 -37.33 15.14 0.13
CA LYS A 405 -37.78 15.65 -1.18
C LYS A 405 -38.30 14.52 -2.05
N ASP A 406 -37.63 13.37 -2.08
CA ASP A 406 -38.03 12.22 -2.90
C ASP A 406 -39.22 11.47 -2.29
N GLY A 407 -39.21 11.23 -0.97
CA GLY A 407 -40.28 10.57 -0.21
C GLY A 407 -40.54 9.09 -0.54
N GLU A 408 -40.10 8.60 -1.69
CA GLU A 408 -40.29 7.21 -2.15
C GLU A 408 -39.13 6.29 -1.82
N ILE A 409 -37.97 6.83 -1.47
CA ILE A 409 -36.80 6.06 -1.07
C ILE A 409 -37.04 5.43 0.30
N LYS A 410 -37.09 4.08 0.38
CA LYS A 410 -37.42 3.32 1.61
C LYS A 410 -36.28 2.41 2.09
N TRP A 411 -35.12 2.47 1.44
CA TRP A 411 -33.95 1.69 1.86
C TRP A 411 -32.95 2.56 2.63
N LYS A 412 -31.87 1.94 3.15
CA LYS A 412 -30.92 2.56 4.04
C LYS A 412 -29.98 3.52 3.31
N PHE A 413 -29.88 4.75 3.81
CA PHE A 413 -28.90 5.75 3.42
C PHE A 413 -27.95 6.01 4.58
N LEU A 414 -26.65 6.02 4.33
CA LEU A 414 -25.57 6.23 5.29
C LEU A 414 -24.75 7.44 4.84
N TRP A 415 -24.46 8.35 5.75
CA TRP A 415 -23.63 9.50 5.43
C TRP A 415 -22.16 9.16 5.60
N TYR A 416 -21.32 9.39 4.56
CA TYR A 416 -19.90 9.00 4.55
C TYR A 416 -19.02 9.86 5.48
N ASN A 417 -19.52 10.94 6.08
CA ASN A 417 -18.89 11.80 7.10
C ASN A 417 -17.48 12.31 6.71
N PHE A 418 -17.30 12.64 5.43
CA PHE A 418 -16.00 13.04 4.87
C PHE A 418 -14.86 12.03 5.07
N ASP A 419 -15.17 10.75 5.25
CA ASP A 419 -14.18 9.68 5.34
C ASP A 419 -13.62 9.33 3.94
N ASN A 420 -12.63 10.11 3.51
CA ASN A 420 -11.95 9.87 2.24
C ASN A 420 -11.13 8.56 2.24
N GLU A 421 -10.73 8.07 3.41
CA GLU A 421 -10.08 6.75 3.51
C GLU A 421 -11.05 5.62 3.20
N LEU A 422 -12.33 5.76 3.54
CA LEU A 422 -13.37 4.85 3.11
C LEU A 422 -13.48 4.81 1.59
N LEU A 423 -13.52 5.98 0.93
CA LEU A 423 -13.58 6.06 -0.54
C LEU A 423 -12.36 5.39 -1.19
N LYS A 424 -11.17 5.54 -0.62
CA LYS A 424 -9.94 4.86 -1.08
C LYS A 424 -10.02 3.35 -0.88
N LYS A 425 -10.46 2.89 0.31
CA LYS A 425 -10.59 1.45 0.61
C LYS A 425 -11.54 0.75 -0.36
N TYR A 426 -12.64 1.41 -0.74
CA TYR A 426 -13.58 0.94 -1.74
C TYR A 426 -13.18 1.29 -3.17
N ASN A 427 -11.98 1.88 -3.38
CA ASN A 427 -11.48 2.28 -4.71
C ASN A 427 -12.51 3.08 -5.52
N ILE A 428 -13.24 3.99 -4.86
CA ILE A 428 -14.24 4.82 -5.50
C ILE A 428 -13.55 5.79 -6.47
N ARG A 429 -13.84 5.67 -7.75
CA ARG A 429 -13.25 6.48 -8.83
C ARG A 429 -14.28 7.34 -9.57
N ALA A 430 -15.53 6.99 -9.45
CA ALA A 430 -16.65 7.69 -10.07
C ALA A 430 -17.92 7.46 -9.25
N PHE A 431 -18.96 8.24 -9.52
CA PHE A 431 -20.27 8.06 -8.93
C PHE A 431 -21.33 7.92 -10.03
N PRO A 432 -22.27 6.97 -9.87
CA PRO A 432 -22.36 5.99 -8.80
C PRO A 432 -21.38 4.84 -8.97
N MET A 433 -21.08 4.11 -7.87
CA MET A 433 -20.32 2.86 -7.90
C MET A 433 -21.01 1.80 -7.06
N TYR A 434 -21.05 0.56 -7.57
CA TYR A 434 -21.86 -0.52 -7.03
C TYR A 434 -21.03 -1.73 -6.64
N TYR A 435 -21.46 -2.42 -5.56
CA TYR A 435 -20.94 -3.69 -5.08
C TYR A 435 -22.07 -4.63 -4.71
N LEU A 436 -21.90 -5.92 -4.95
CA LEU A 436 -22.82 -6.93 -4.46
C LEU A 436 -22.13 -7.81 -3.42
N ILE A 437 -22.72 -7.90 -2.24
CA ILE A 437 -22.24 -8.73 -1.13
C ILE A 437 -23.25 -9.86 -0.92
N ASN A 438 -22.74 -11.07 -0.69
CA ASN A 438 -23.57 -12.24 -0.46
C ASN A 438 -24.05 -12.37 1.01
N PRO A 439 -24.98 -13.28 1.31
CA PRO A 439 -25.49 -13.48 2.66
C PRO A 439 -24.43 -13.84 3.71
N GLU A 440 -23.29 -14.41 3.31
CA GLU A 440 -22.15 -14.72 4.18
C GLU A 440 -21.27 -13.50 4.48
N GLY A 441 -21.52 -12.36 3.84
CA GLY A 441 -20.78 -11.13 4.01
C GLY A 441 -19.57 -10.95 3.07
N ASN A 442 -19.47 -11.77 2.01
CA ASN A 442 -18.38 -11.69 1.04
C ASN A 442 -18.82 -10.97 -0.25
N LEU A 443 -17.90 -10.28 -0.90
CA LEU A 443 -18.13 -9.69 -2.22
C LEU A 443 -18.47 -10.75 -3.26
N SER A 444 -19.58 -10.58 -3.96
CA SER A 444 -19.98 -11.40 -5.10
C SER A 444 -19.71 -10.72 -6.43
N MET A 445 -19.76 -9.37 -6.47
CA MET A 445 -19.41 -8.57 -7.63
C MET A 445 -18.69 -7.29 -7.22
N ASN A 446 -17.60 -6.97 -7.91
CA ASN A 446 -16.79 -5.77 -7.75
C ASN A 446 -16.10 -5.36 -9.07
N PRO A 447 -16.53 -4.27 -9.73
CA PRO A 447 -17.79 -3.57 -9.47
C PRO A 447 -19.00 -4.43 -9.80
N ALA A 448 -20.11 -4.21 -9.10
CA ALA A 448 -21.39 -4.72 -9.53
C ALA A 448 -21.94 -3.83 -10.65
N PRO A 449 -22.73 -4.38 -11.58
CA PRO A 449 -23.39 -3.57 -12.60
C PRO A 449 -24.31 -2.51 -11.98
N SER A 450 -24.42 -1.35 -12.63
CA SER A 450 -25.45 -0.38 -12.29
C SER A 450 -26.85 -0.91 -12.63
N PRO A 451 -27.91 -0.31 -12.10
CA PRO A 451 -29.28 -0.65 -12.51
C PRO A 451 -29.51 -0.60 -14.02
N GLN A 452 -28.86 0.31 -14.73
CA GLN A 452 -28.95 0.48 -16.19
C GLN A 452 -28.19 -0.62 -16.98
N GLU A 453 -27.28 -1.37 -16.32
CA GLU A 453 -26.42 -2.40 -16.93
C GLU A 453 -26.94 -3.82 -16.67
N ASP A 454 -28.25 -4.01 -16.67
CA ASP A 454 -28.94 -5.30 -16.48
C ASP A 454 -28.62 -5.97 -15.14
N PHE A 455 -28.49 -5.19 -14.06
CA PHE A 455 -28.23 -5.71 -12.71
C PHE A 455 -29.17 -6.87 -12.34
N ALA A 456 -30.46 -6.75 -12.59
CA ALA A 456 -31.46 -7.77 -12.22
C ALA A 456 -31.17 -9.14 -12.87
N VAL A 457 -30.75 -9.16 -14.12
CA VAL A 457 -30.40 -10.39 -14.85
C VAL A 457 -29.12 -11.02 -14.26
N LYS A 458 -28.10 -10.19 -14.02
CA LYS A 458 -26.83 -10.66 -13.45
C LYS A 458 -27.00 -11.12 -12.00
N PHE A 459 -27.81 -10.40 -11.21
CA PHE A 459 -28.15 -10.79 -9.86
C PHE A 459 -28.88 -12.15 -9.82
N SER A 460 -29.87 -12.37 -10.67
CA SER A 460 -30.58 -13.65 -10.78
C SER A 460 -29.63 -14.83 -11.04
N THR A 461 -28.57 -14.59 -11.82
CA THR A 461 -27.56 -15.61 -12.11
C THR A 461 -26.70 -15.90 -10.89
N VAL A 462 -26.24 -14.86 -10.16
CA VAL A 462 -25.46 -15.01 -8.92
C VAL A 462 -26.30 -15.66 -7.83
N PHE A 463 -27.54 -15.21 -7.68
CA PHE A 463 -28.46 -15.79 -6.68
C PHE A 463 -28.71 -17.29 -6.91
N ARG A 464 -28.95 -17.72 -8.16
CA ARG A 464 -29.14 -19.14 -8.50
C ARG A 464 -27.86 -19.95 -8.20
N ARG A 465 -26.69 -19.43 -8.55
CA ARG A 465 -25.41 -20.09 -8.25
C ARG A 465 -25.23 -20.24 -6.74
N TRP A 466 -25.39 -19.16 -6.01
CA TRP A 466 -25.28 -19.15 -4.54
C TRP A 466 -26.25 -20.17 -3.92
N LYS A 467 -27.51 -20.17 -4.34
CA LYS A 467 -28.53 -21.11 -3.84
C LYS A 467 -28.14 -22.57 -4.11
N ASN A 468 -27.63 -22.88 -5.29
CA ASN A 468 -27.16 -24.22 -5.63
C ASN A 468 -25.94 -24.62 -4.78
N ASP A 469 -25.03 -23.71 -4.48
CA ASP A 469 -23.86 -23.97 -3.63
C ASP A 469 -24.29 -24.23 -2.18
N GLN A 470 -25.30 -23.50 -1.67
CA GLN A 470 -25.90 -23.78 -0.34
C GLN A 470 -26.53 -25.18 -0.29
N TYR A 471 -27.29 -25.58 -1.32
CA TYR A 471 -27.86 -26.93 -1.38
C TYR A 471 -26.76 -28.02 -1.41
N ARG A 472 -25.70 -27.82 -2.20
CA ARG A 472 -24.57 -28.75 -2.25
C ARG A 472 -23.85 -28.85 -0.91
N LYS A 473 -23.66 -27.73 -0.21
CA LYS A 473 -23.02 -27.67 1.10
C LYS A 473 -23.87 -28.43 2.14
N GLN A 474 -25.16 -28.14 2.19
CA GLN A 474 -26.09 -28.82 3.09
C GLN A 474 -26.19 -30.33 2.82
N TYR A 475 -26.18 -30.74 1.54
CA TYR A 475 -26.19 -32.15 1.15
C TYR A 475 -24.91 -32.86 1.64
N ARG A 476 -23.71 -32.25 1.47
CA ARG A 476 -22.46 -32.83 1.97
C ARG A 476 -22.44 -32.94 3.49
N GLU A 477 -22.88 -31.92 4.20
CA GLU A 477 -22.99 -31.92 5.67
C GLU A 477 -23.90 -33.02 6.16
N ASN A 478 -25.06 -33.21 5.53
CA ASN A 478 -25.99 -34.29 5.86
C ASN A 478 -25.46 -35.69 5.56
N GLN A 479 -24.54 -35.84 4.65
CA GLN A 479 -23.87 -37.10 4.29
C GLN A 479 -22.56 -37.34 5.08
N GLY A 480 -22.16 -36.43 5.98
CA GLY A 480 -20.88 -36.53 6.70
C GLY A 480 -19.64 -36.47 5.82
N ILE A 481 -19.78 -35.98 4.59
CA ILE A 481 -18.68 -35.81 3.62
C ILE A 481 -18.03 -34.46 3.86
N LYS A 482 -16.78 -34.48 4.37
CA LYS A 482 -15.97 -33.28 4.56
C LYS A 482 -15.43 -32.73 3.26
#